data_17cd80d9931f11c7ed903e0aae938726
#
_entry.id   17cd80d9931f11c7ed903e0aae938726
#
_cell.length_a   1.000
_cell.length_b   1.000
_cell.length_c   1.000
_cell.angle_alpha   90.00
_cell.angle_beta   90.00
_cell.angle_gamma   90.00
#
_symmetry.space_group_name_H-M   'P 1'
#
loop_
_entity.id
_entity.type
_entity.pdbx_description
1 polymer ?
#
loop_
_entity_poly.entity_id
_entity_poly.type
_entity_poly.pdbx_seq_one_letter_code
_entity_poly.pdbx_strand_id
1 'polypeptide(L)'
;MLTFFVQKKKALKKSFESASHDKPSEFPSFVLVQNDGWNDYNSFTWFSLFYYDKDKKQHLIGDLKLMHEEEADTYNVIKDGFSEPLNERFCSLGLDTRYYYNIVKKIDNPEIIKQLLYYLRDCTQDGRIYERFSNTDRFKDSLFRDMASQEAFRAAEYIIHSDDPDTAFSFTFDYHAKYDLNKCCKWEVSFQQQKPSYLRTVGVIGENGVGKTMLLTSLVEAILQDKTPESLNKKPRFQTCVAICSSDRDGLLQVESHSDIHYHTCCLRQKDSETFHSMRSAIEDNIMTRPMLYRRSVIRRYYETLKEHLSEALINDLFVFYKDDRDHEQVIFYPECLKSLICILSSGQLQVFELITYIYAHIHLSSLLVFDEPEVHMHPSFIMNFMPLLNKLLNEFKSFAIISTHTPLVIRELVQQNVYRMALDPERNLSIERVAFRTFGEDIAVLYHNIFEYNESKSYFRQVIRQMINNIQKSIFDDDIITRDDYIQAITKQLNEDMELGLSGRSAIRDIVYEMID
;
A
#
# COMPACT_ATOMS: atom_id res chain seq x y z
N MET A 1 31.50 -25.33 10.59
CA MET A 1 30.51 -26.23 9.98
C MET A 1 29.19 -25.89 10.60
N LEU A 2 28.14 -25.71 9.83
CA LEU A 2 26.83 -25.36 10.39
C LEU A 2 26.08 -26.64 10.74
N THR A 3 25.48 -26.68 11.95
CA THR A 3 24.70 -27.83 12.41
C THR A 3 23.24 -27.46 12.47
N PHE A 4 22.38 -28.34 11.98
CA PHE A 4 20.93 -28.20 11.96
C PHE A 4 20.30 -29.24 12.89
N PHE A 5 19.63 -28.78 13.92
CA PHE A 5 18.85 -29.61 14.83
C PHE A 5 17.39 -29.62 14.39
N VAL A 6 16.73 -30.77 14.47
CA VAL A 6 15.34 -30.95 14.00
C VAL A 6 14.50 -31.47 15.16
N GLN A 7 13.43 -30.75 15.47
CA GLN A 7 12.58 -31.03 16.62
C GLN A 7 11.11 -30.99 16.23
N LYS A 8 10.26 -31.74 16.96
CA LYS A 8 8.80 -31.58 16.91
C LYS A 8 8.36 -30.55 17.95
N LYS A 9 7.33 -29.79 17.62
CA LYS A 9 6.74 -28.82 18.55
C LYS A 9 6.26 -29.54 19.81
N LYS A 10 6.77 -29.15 20.97
CA LYS A 10 6.25 -29.67 22.25
C LYS A 10 4.88 -29.01 22.47
N ALA A 11 3.83 -29.82 22.64
CA ALA A 11 2.46 -29.36 22.90
C ALA A 11 2.41 -28.48 24.16
N LEU A 12 2.39 -27.17 24.00
CA LEU A 12 2.16 -26.19 25.04
C LEU A 12 1.16 -25.13 24.57
N LYS A 13 0.10 -24.97 25.40
CA LYS A 13 -1.00 -24.01 25.37
C LYS A 13 -0.85 -22.78 24.46
N LYS A 14 -1.79 -22.65 23.51
CA LYS A 14 -2.39 -21.41 22.95
C LYS A 14 -1.57 -20.10 23.04
N SER A 15 -0.44 -19.98 22.36
CA SER A 15 0.05 -18.71 21.84
C SER A 15 0.98 -18.98 20.67
N PHE A 16 0.74 -18.31 19.55
CA PHE A 16 1.50 -18.43 18.30
C PHE A 16 2.93 -17.86 18.38
N GLU A 17 3.34 -17.29 19.51
CA GLU A 17 4.58 -16.50 19.62
C GLU A 17 5.81 -17.23 20.20
N SER A 18 5.67 -18.47 20.68
CA SER A 18 6.84 -19.21 21.14
C SER A 18 6.68 -20.72 20.93
N ALA A 19 7.18 -21.23 19.80
CA ALA A 19 7.45 -22.65 19.70
C ALA A 19 8.56 -22.98 20.72
N SER A 20 8.18 -23.54 21.89
CA SER A 20 9.18 -24.02 22.85
C SER A 20 9.91 -25.20 22.23
N HIS A 21 11.20 -25.05 22.05
CA HIS A 21 12.12 -26.07 21.57
C HIS A 21 13.36 -26.10 22.46
N ASP A 22 14.09 -27.21 22.42
CA ASP A 22 15.30 -27.34 23.20
C ASP A 22 16.45 -26.56 22.56
N LYS A 23 17.28 -25.92 23.40
CA LYS A 23 18.44 -25.19 22.89
C LYS A 23 19.44 -26.15 22.27
N PRO A 24 20.08 -25.78 21.14
CA PRO A 24 21.11 -26.61 20.51
C PRO A 24 22.34 -26.69 21.40
N SER A 25 23.12 -27.76 21.20
CA SER A 25 24.39 -27.99 21.89
C SER A 25 25.58 -27.26 21.29
N GLU A 26 25.48 -26.84 20.02
CA GLU A 26 26.54 -26.20 19.25
C GLU A 26 26.13 -24.83 18.73
N PHE A 27 27.10 -23.91 18.55
CA PHE A 27 26.89 -22.54 18.10
C PHE A 27 28.00 -22.07 17.14
N PRO A 28 27.70 -21.36 16.05
CA PRO A 28 26.36 -21.03 15.56
C PRO A 28 25.62 -22.25 15.00
N SER A 29 24.31 -22.29 15.10
CA SER A 29 23.50 -23.43 14.63
C SER A 29 22.08 -23.02 14.26
N PHE A 30 21.38 -23.89 13.57
CA PHE A 30 19.99 -23.74 13.23
C PHE A 30 19.12 -24.78 13.92
N VAL A 31 17.88 -24.42 14.24
CA VAL A 31 16.87 -25.33 14.75
C VAL A 31 15.63 -25.26 13.88
N LEU A 32 15.26 -26.39 13.30
CA LEU A 32 14.02 -26.61 12.56
C LEU A 32 12.98 -27.22 13.50
N VAL A 33 11.89 -26.52 13.73
CA VAL A 33 10.80 -27.02 14.57
C VAL A 33 9.60 -27.32 13.70
N GLN A 34 9.24 -28.61 13.56
CA GLN A 34 8.08 -29.01 12.79
C GLN A 34 6.79 -28.51 13.44
N ASN A 35 5.90 -27.92 12.66
CA ASN A 35 4.55 -27.57 13.06
C ASN A 35 3.60 -28.72 12.66
N ASP A 36 3.34 -29.64 13.61
CA ASP A 36 2.50 -30.83 13.41
C ASP A 36 0.99 -30.56 13.51
N GLY A 37 0.58 -29.35 13.92
CA GLY A 37 -0.81 -28.91 13.99
C GLY A 37 -1.45 -28.60 12.63
N TRP A 38 -0.69 -28.70 11.55
CA TRP A 38 -1.13 -28.39 10.20
C TRP A 38 -0.63 -29.41 9.18
N ASN A 39 -1.49 -29.88 8.31
CA ASN A 39 -1.11 -30.70 7.15
C ASN A 39 -1.65 -30.08 5.84
N ASP A 40 -0.83 -30.14 4.81
CA ASP A 40 -1.22 -29.78 3.44
C ASP A 40 -1.58 -31.07 2.69
N TYR A 41 -2.87 -31.43 2.65
CA TYR A 41 -3.36 -32.66 2.00
C TYR A 41 -2.54 -33.92 2.41
N ASN A 42 -2.44 -34.16 3.73
CA ASN A 42 -1.65 -35.22 4.34
C ASN A 42 -0.12 -35.05 4.20
N SER A 43 0.39 -33.90 3.83
CA SER A 43 1.83 -33.60 3.83
C SER A 43 2.18 -32.71 5.01
N PHE A 44 3.14 -33.14 5.84
CA PHE A 44 3.64 -32.40 7.01
C PHE A 44 4.99 -31.77 6.68
N THR A 45 4.93 -30.61 6.04
CA THR A 45 6.09 -29.91 5.46
C THR A 45 6.44 -28.61 6.17
N TRP A 46 5.61 -28.13 7.09
CA TRP A 46 5.78 -26.83 7.72
C TRP A 46 6.75 -26.87 8.89
N PHE A 47 7.78 -26.03 8.82
CA PHE A 47 8.79 -25.86 9.87
C PHE A 47 8.98 -24.39 10.19
N SER A 48 9.24 -24.07 11.47
CA SER A 48 9.75 -22.78 11.92
C SER A 48 11.27 -22.87 12.05
N LEU A 49 12.00 -21.92 11.49
CA LEU A 49 13.47 -21.86 11.52
C LEU A 49 13.94 -20.85 12.55
N PHE A 50 14.82 -21.31 13.44
CA PHE A 50 15.53 -20.49 14.41
C PHE A 50 17.02 -20.52 14.12
N TYR A 51 17.66 -19.36 14.26
CA TYR A 51 19.12 -19.21 14.19
C TYR A 51 19.66 -18.89 15.57
N TYR A 52 20.68 -19.59 16.01
CA TYR A 52 21.45 -19.28 17.20
C TYR A 52 22.82 -18.77 16.76
N ASP A 53 23.16 -17.54 17.11
CA ASP A 53 24.43 -16.92 16.79
C ASP A 53 25.59 -17.44 17.68
N LYS A 54 26.78 -16.91 17.45
CA LYS A 54 27.99 -17.29 18.24
C LYS A 54 27.85 -16.90 19.72
N ASP A 55 27.04 -15.89 20.03
CA ASP A 55 26.78 -15.41 21.38
C ASP A 55 25.61 -16.16 22.04
N LYS A 56 25.13 -17.24 21.42
CA LYS A 56 24.03 -18.11 21.88
C LYS A 56 22.68 -17.40 21.93
N LYS A 57 22.55 -16.28 21.23
CA LYS A 57 21.30 -15.54 21.12
C LYS A 57 20.42 -16.16 20.04
N GLN A 58 19.15 -16.36 20.39
CA GLN A 58 18.15 -16.91 19.52
C GLN A 58 17.52 -15.83 18.64
N HIS A 59 17.39 -16.14 17.35
CA HIS A 59 16.70 -15.31 16.37
C HIS A 59 15.67 -16.19 15.64
N LEU A 60 14.40 -15.82 15.70
CA LEU A 60 13.38 -16.43 14.85
C LEU A 60 13.57 -15.90 13.43
N ILE A 61 13.91 -16.78 12.51
CA ILE A 61 14.04 -16.42 11.09
C ILE A 61 12.65 -16.34 10.44
N GLY A 62 11.83 -17.35 10.64
CA GLY A 62 10.48 -17.42 10.09
C GLY A 62 10.12 -18.86 9.76
N ASP A 63 9.03 -18.98 9.02
CA ASP A 63 8.49 -20.27 8.62
C ASP A 63 8.89 -20.62 7.19
N LEU A 64 9.15 -21.90 6.96
CA LEU A 64 9.39 -22.47 5.64
C LEU A 64 8.62 -23.78 5.48
N LYS A 65 8.41 -24.16 4.25
CA LYS A 65 7.97 -25.50 3.90
C LYS A 65 9.17 -26.29 3.36
N LEU A 66 9.37 -27.45 3.94
CA LEU A 66 10.42 -28.41 3.55
C LEU A 66 9.77 -29.75 3.26
N MET A 67 9.79 -30.16 2.01
CA MET A 67 9.19 -31.42 1.55
C MET A 67 10.24 -32.46 1.19
N HIS A 68 9.85 -33.72 1.27
CA HIS A 68 10.56 -34.86 0.70
C HIS A 68 9.75 -35.45 -0.46
N GLU A 69 10.43 -35.94 -1.50
CA GLU A 69 9.80 -36.42 -2.74
C GLU A 69 8.79 -37.56 -2.49
N GLU A 70 9.14 -38.52 -1.64
CA GLU A 70 8.35 -39.72 -1.37
C GLU A 70 7.60 -39.66 -0.04
N GLU A 71 8.24 -39.12 1.02
CA GLU A 71 7.70 -39.17 2.39
C GLU A 71 6.78 -37.99 2.68
N ALA A 72 5.62 -38.30 3.22
CA ALA A 72 4.60 -37.28 3.53
C ALA A 72 4.94 -36.46 4.79
N ASP A 73 5.48 -37.11 5.81
CA ASP A 73 5.98 -36.44 7.02
C ASP A 73 7.49 -36.25 6.92
N THR A 74 7.91 -35.07 6.50
CA THR A 74 9.30 -34.73 6.26
C THR A 74 10.19 -34.91 7.49
N TYR A 75 9.63 -34.74 8.70
CA TYR A 75 10.38 -34.95 9.94
C TYR A 75 10.97 -36.38 10.07
N ASN A 76 10.26 -37.37 9.59
CA ASN A 76 10.66 -38.78 9.75
C ASN A 76 11.92 -39.16 8.93
N VAL A 77 12.25 -38.33 7.94
CA VAL A 77 13.38 -38.60 7.01
C VAL A 77 14.55 -37.64 7.16
N ILE A 78 14.39 -36.58 7.99
CA ILE A 78 15.50 -35.66 8.30
C ILE A 78 16.25 -36.17 9.51
N LYS A 79 17.55 -36.30 9.36
CA LYS A 79 18.44 -36.69 10.47
C LYS A 79 18.65 -35.50 11.41
N ASP A 80 18.38 -35.66 12.70
CA ASP A 80 18.71 -34.64 13.70
C ASP A 80 20.23 -34.40 13.78
N GLY A 81 20.64 -33.15 13.94
CA GLY A 81 22.04 -32.75 14.01
C GLY A 81 22.78 -32.91 12.67
N PHE A 82 22.11 -32.73 11.52
CA PHE A 82 22.79 -32.81 10.24
C PHE A 82 23.68 -31.57 9.99
N SER A 83 24.82 -31.81 9.37
CA SER A 83 25.83 -30.79 9.04
C SER A 83 26.30 -30.87 7.58
N GLU A 84 25.55 -31.60 6.76
CA GLU A 84 25.71 -31.72 5.32
C GLU A 84 24.42 -31.33 4.62
N PRO A 85 24.46 -30.89 3.33
CA PRO A 85 23.27 -30.59 2.58
C PRO A 85 22.28 -31.75 2.54
N LEU A 86 21.00 -31.46 2.67
CA LEU A 86 19.95 -32.44 2.41
C LEU A 86 20.11 -33.00 0.99
N ASN A 87 19.78 -34.27 0.80
CA ASN A 87 19.94 -34.94 -0.48
C ASN A 87 18.96 -34.36 -1.55
N GLU A 88 19.11 -34.84 -2.78
CA GLU A 88 18.34 -34.34 -3.93
C GLU A 88 16.83 -34.60 -3.89
N ARG A 89 16.34 -35.42 -2.94
CA ARG A 89 14.89 -35.68 -2.74
C ARG A 89 14.20 -34.62 -1.89
N PHE A 90 14.94 -33.67 -1.36
CA PHE A 90 14.36 -32.56 -0.58
C PHE A 90 14.24 -31.28 -1.41
N CYS A 91 13.21 -30.50 -1.10
CA CYS A 91 12.97 -29.18 -1.64
C CYS A 91 12.38 -28.29 -0.54
N SER A 92 12.89 -27.08 -0.38
CA SER A 92 12.33 -26.11 0.55
C SER A 92 12.00 -24.79 -0.11
N LEU A 93 11.11 -24.03 0.56
CA LEU A 93 10.71 -22.69 0.18
C LEU A 93 10.25 -21.91 1.43
N GLY A 94 10.68 -20.67 1.58
CA GLY A 94 10.15 -19.78 2.61
C GLY A 94 8.64 -19.60 2.46
N LEU A 95 7.90 -19.57 3.57
CA LEU A 95 6.46 -19.45 3.57
C LEU A 95 6.00 -18.08 3.05
N ASP A 96 6.78 -17.03 3.32
CA ASP A 96 6.55 -15.68 2.83
C ASP A 96 7.89 -14.92 2.66
N THR A 97 7.84 -13.71 2.10
CA THR A 97 9.02 -12.86 1.87
C THR A 97 9.76 -12.49 3.15
N ARG A 98 9.08 -12.45 4.31
CA ARG A 98 9.70 -12.13 5.61
C ARG A 98 10.74 -13.15 6.02
N TYR A 99 10.57 -14.41 5.60
CA TYR A 99 11.58 -15.45 5.82
C TYR A 99 12.93 -15.03 5.23
N TYR A 100 12.98 -14.63 3.97
CA TYR A 100 14.22 -14.19 3.30
C TYR A 100 14.75 -12.87 3.83
N TYR A 101 13.86 -11.90 4.14
CA TYR A 101 14.25 -10.66 4.81
C TYR A 101 14.94 -10.90 6.15
N ASN A 102 14.38 -11.78 6.96
CA ASN A 102 14.94 -12.10 8.27
C ASN A 102 16.27 -12.85 8.15
N ILE A 103 16.44 -13.69 7.13
CA ILE A 103 17.74 -14.33 6.83
C ILE A 103 18.80 -13.25 6.67
N VAL A 104 18.59 -12.30 5.74
CA VAL A 104 19.57 -11.25 5.45
C VAL A 104 19.78 -10.30 6.63
N LYS A 105 18.71 -9.97 7.36
CA LYS A 105 18.76 -9.01 8.47
C LYS A 105 19.35 -9.56 9.78
N LYS A 106 19.21 -10.85 10.03
CA LYS A 106 19.60 -11.48 11.32
C LYS A 106 20.84 -12.34 11.23
N ILE A 107 21.31 -12.62 10.03
CA ILE A 107 22.53 -13.37 9.76
C ILE A 107 23.53 -12.45 9.08
N ASP A 108 24.46 -11.88 9.84
CA ASP A 108 25.43 -10.90 9.34
C ASP A 108 26.48 -11.49 8.36
N ASN A 109 26.51 -12.82 8.16
CA ASN A 109 27.51 -13.47 7.35
C ASN A 109 26.90 -14.08 6.07
N PRO A 110 27.22 -13.53 4.88
CA PRO A 110 26.71 -14.02 3.58
C PRO A 110 27.03 -15.50 3.30
N GLU A 111 28.16 -16.01 3.77
CA GLU A 111 28.52 -17.42 3.60
C GLU A 111 27.62 -18.35 4.42
N ILE A 112 27.19 -17.91 5.61
CA ILE A 112 26.20 -18.63 6.42
C ILE A 112 24.84 -18.65 5.72
N ILE A 113 24.44 -17.52 5.12
CA ILE A 113 23.19 -17.42 4.34
C ILE A 113 23.23 -18.40 3.17
N LYS A 114 24.29 -18.37 2.39
CA LYS A 114 24.47 -19.27 1.24
C LYS A 114 24.45 -20.74 1.65
N GLN A 115 25.15 -21.10 2.73
CA GLN A 115 25.15 -22.46 3.27
C GLN A 115 23.76 -22.85 3.78
N LEU A 116 23.07 -21.99 4.50
CA LEU A 116 21.70 -22.24 4.99
C LEU A 116 20.77 -22.66 3.83
N LEU A 117 20.68 -21.84 2.80
CA LEU A 117 19.78 -22.07 1.68
C LEU A 117 20.18 -23.31 0.86
N TYR A 118 21.47 -23.52 0.68
CA TYR A 118 21.99 -24.71 0.01
C TYR A 118 21.71 -25.99 0.81
N TYR A 119 21.93 -25.97 2.14
CA TYR A 119 21.71 -27.14 2.99
C TYR A 119 20.24 -27.53 3.09
N LEU A 120 19.33 -26.54 3.09
CA LEU A 120 17.90 -26.79 3.08
C LEU A 120 17.32 -27.04 1.68
N ARG A 121 18.14 -27.04 0.63
CA ARG A 121 17.67 -27.24 -0.76
C ARG A 121 16.60 -26.24 -1.14
N ASP A 122 16.83 -24.96 -0.84
CA ASP A 122 15.90 -23.89 -1.18
C ASP A 122 15.79 -23.74 -2.69
N CYS A 123 14.58 -23.90 -3.22
CA CYS A 123 14.35 -23.92 -4.67
C CYS A 123 14.49 -22.55 -5.34
N THR A 124 14.62 -21.48 -4.56
CA THR A 124 14.87 -20.13 -5.10
C THR A 124 16.32 -19.91 -5.50
N GLN A 125 17.25 -20.76 -5.02
CA GLN A 125 18.68 -20.62 -5.24
C GLN A 125 19.23 -21.53 -6.34
N ASP A 126 18.48 -22.55 -6.74
CA ASP A 126 18.87 -23.45 -7.82
C ASP A 126 17.66 -23.84 -8.66
N GLY A 127 17.57 -23.28 -9.88
CA GLY A 127 16.49 -23.55 -10.82
C GLY A 127 16.27 -25.04 -11.11
N ARG A 128 17.31 -25.89 -11.01
CA ARG A 128 17.19 -27.35 -11.19
C ARG A 128 16.35 -27.99 -10.08
N ILE A 129 16.38 -27.44 -8.86
CA ILE A 129 15.51 -27.92 -7.77
C ILE A 129 14.08 -27.59 -8.12
N TYR A 130 13.80 -26.35 -8.52
CA TYR A 130 12.47 -25.93 -8.94
C TYR A 130 11.94 -26.77 -10.11
N GLU A 131 12.72 -26.94 -11.17
CA GLU A 131 12.34 -27.74 -12.35
C GLU A 131 11.99 -29.19 -11.99
N ARG A 132 12.75 -29.82 -11.07
CA ARG A 132 12.50 -31.18 -10.61
C ARG A 132 11.16 -31.32 -9.90
N PHE A 133 10.80 -30.36 -9.02
CA PHE A 133 9.67 -30.50 -8.12
C PHE A 133 8.40 -29.76 -8.60
N SER A 134 8.51 -28.74 -9.43
CA SER A 134 7.41 -27.84 -9.81
C SER A 134 6.19 -28.54 -10.42
N ASN A 135 6.38 -29.67 -11.08
CA ASN A 135 5.31 -30.46 -11.69
C ASN A 135 4.68 -31.49 -10.76
N THR A 136 5.23 -31.73 -9.57
CA THR A 136 4.68 -32.71 -8.63
C THR A 136 3.49 -32.14 -7.88
N ASP A 137 2.49 -32.99 -7.61
CA ASP A 137 1.27 -32.58 -6.90
C ASP A 137 1.62 -32.06 -5.50
N ARG A 138 2.55 -32.71 -4.78
CA ARG A 138 2.97 -32.29 -3.44
C ARG A 138 3.61 -30.90 -3.44
N PHE A 139 4.37 -30.52 -4.47
CA PHE A 139 4.94 -29.19 -4.59
C PHE A 139 3.83 -28.15 -4.77
N LYS A 140 2.87 -28.42 -5.66
CA LYS A 140 1.72 -27.52 -5.92
C LYS A 140 0.77 -27.44 -4.73
N ASP A 141 0.50 -28.55 -4.07
CA ASP A 141 -0.44 -28.63 -2.97
C ASP A 141 0.12 -28.17 -1.62
N SER A 142 1.44 -28.10 -1.48
CA SER A 142 2.11 -27.68 -0.26
C SER A 142 2.99 -26.45 -0.48
N LEU A 143 4.19 -26.59 -1.08
CA LEU A 143 5.19 -25.51 -1.14
C LEU A 143 4.71 -24.29 -1.93
N PHE A 144 4.06 -24.50 -3.05
CA PHE A 144 3.68 -23.45 -4.01
C PHE A 144 2.17 -23.20 -4.03
N ARG A 145 1.49 -23.60 -2.97
CA ARG A 145 0.03 -23.60 -2.87
C ARG A 145 -0.59 -22.21 -2.76
N ASP A 146 0.05 -21.33 -2.03
CA ASP A 146 -0.49 -20.00 -1.73
C ASP A 146 0.32 -18.90 -2.41
N MET A 147 -0.30 -17.73 -2.55
CA MET A 147 0.33 -16.60 -3.20
C MET A 147 1.53 -16.06 -2.41
N ALA A 148 1.54 -16.22 -1.08
CA ALA A 148 2.65 -15.75 -0.26
C ALA A 148 3.92 -16.54 -0.55
N SER A 149 3.82 -17.87 -0.73
CA SER A 149 4.94 -18.72 -1.10
C SER A 149 5.40 -18.50 -2.55
N GLN A 150 4.45 -18.26 -3.48
CA GLN A 150 4.79 -17.89 -4.87
C GLN A 150 5.52 -16.56 -4.94
N GLU A 151 5.09 -15.61 -4.14
CA GLU A 151 5.73 -14.31 -4.01
C GLU A 151 7.11 -14.41 -3.37
N ALA A 152 7.23 -15.20 -2.30
CA ALA A 152 8.49 -15.51 -1.66
C ALA A 152 9.50 -16.09 -2.67
N PHE A 153 9.06 -17.03 -3.51
CA PHE A 153 9.87 -17.59 -4.58
C PHE A 153 10.41 -16.54 -5.54
N ARG A 154 9.55 -15.63 -6.02
CA ARG A 154 9.93 -14.59 -6.98
C ARG A 154 10.85 -13.52 -6.38
N ALA A 155 10.62 -13.16 -5.12
CA ALA A 155 11.36 -12.09 -4.44
C ALA A 155 12.67 -12.55 -3.78
N ALA A 156 12.81 -13.84 -3.47
CA ALA A 156 13.89 -14.36 -2.66
C ALA A 156 15.29 -14.03 -3.21
N GLU A 157 15.53 -14.30 -4.49
CA GLU A 157 16.82 -14.05 -5.13
C GLU A 157 17.26 -12.59 -4.97
N TYR A 158 16.31 -11.68 -5.19
CA TYR A 158 16.57 -10.26 -5.06
C TYR A 158 16.82 -9.84 -3.60
N ILE A 159 15.99 -10.32 -2.66
CA ILE A 159 16.15 -10.01 -1.23
C ILE A 159 17.51 -10.48 -0.73
N ILE A 160 17.94 -11.68 -1.12
CA ILE A 160 19.18 -12.30 -0.67
C ILE A 160 20.42 -11.61 -1.25
N HIS A 161 20.35 -11.15 -2.49
CA HIS A 161 21.46 -10.52 -3.20
C HIS A 161 21.41 -8.99 -3.22
N SER A 162 20.49 -8.38 -2.49
CA SER A 162 20.42 -6.93 -2.33
C SER A 162 21.38 -6.45 -1.24
N ASP A 163 22.11 -5.38 -1.51
CA ASP A 163 23.01 -4.76 -0.51
C ASP A 163 22.20 -4.26 0.71
N ASP A 164 20.96 -3.85 0.51
CA ASP A 164 20.03 -3.43 1.55
C ASP A 164 18.58 -3.85 1.21
N PRO A 165 18.09 -4.96 1.80
CA PRO A 165 16.72 -5.44 1.57
C PRO A 165 15.63 -4.44 1.98
N ASP A 166 15.90 -3.57 2.97
CA ASP A 166 14.95 -2.55 3.42
C ASP A 166 14.70 -1.49 2.33
N THR A 167 15.60 -1.35 1.37
CA THR A 167 15.47 -0.44 0.22
C THR A 167 15.01 -1.11 -1.08
N ALA A 168 14.63 -2.40 -1.04
CA ALA A 168 14.23 -3.17 -2.22
C ALA A 168 13.12 -2.52 -3.04
N PHE A 169 12.26 -1.72 -2.41
CA PHE A 169 11.13 -1.01 -3.02
C PHE A 169 11.40 0.48 -3.26
N SER A 170 12.59 0.98 -2.88
CA SER A 170 12.99 2.37 -3.09
C SER A 170 13.69 2.52 -4.44
N PHE A 171 13.48 3.64 -5.10
CA PHE A 171 14.07 3.91 -6.41
C PHE A 171 14.21 5.42 -6.64
N THR A 172 15.02 5.76 -7.63
CA THR A 172 15.08 7.12 -8.21
C THR A 172 14.53 7.04 -9.62
N PHE A 173 13.62 7.94 -9.95
CA PHE A 173 12.98 8.04 -11.25
C PHE A 173 13.36 9.37 -11.92
N ASP A 174 14.00 9.30 -13.06
CA ASP A 174 14.36 10.43 -13.91
C ASP A 174 13.18 10.68 -14.88
N TYR A 175 12.35 11.66 -14.53
CA TYR A 175 11.14 11.99 -15.28
C TYR A 175 11.41 13.06 -16.32
N HIS A 176 11.02 12.78 -17.56
CA HIS A 176 11.04 13.72 -18.67
C HIS A 176 9.61 14.07 -19.07
N ALA A 177 9.26 15.36 -18.93
CA ALA A 177 7.94 15.81 -19.33
C ALA A 177 7.80 15.74 -20.87
N LYS A 178 6.65 15.25 -21.36
CA LYS A 178 6.42 15.10 -22.82
C LYS A 178 6.52 16.41 -23.61
N TYR A 179 6.34 17.55 -22.95
CA TYR A 179 6.47 18.90 -23.56
C TYR A 179 7.89 19.47 -23.50
N ASP A 180 8.79 18.85 -22.74
CA ASP A 180 10.21 19.25 -22.68
C ASP A 180 11.11 18.04 -22.38
N LEU A 181 11.43 17.29 -23.41
CA LEU A 181 12.25 16.08 -23.29
C LEU A 181 13.71 16.34 -22.90
N ASN A 182 14.17 17.60 -22.99
CA ASN A 182 15.54 17.95 -22.64
C ASN A 182 15.72 18.22 -21.13
N LYS A 183 14.63 18.39 -20.39
CA LYS A 183 14.68 18.63 -18.95
C LYS A 183 14.29 17.37 -18.19
N CYS A 184 15.17 16.98 -17.29
CA CYS A 184 14.98 15.83 -16.42
C CYS A 184 14.65 16.30 -15.01
N CYS A 185 13.56 15.77 -14.44
CA CYS A 185 13.22 15.95 -13.04
C CYS A 185 13.50 14.66 -12.28
N LYS A 186 14.39 14.71 -11.32
CA LYS A 186 14.78 13.57 -10.52
C LYS A 186 13.84 13.41 -9.32
N TRP A 187 13.19 12.27 -9.23
CA TRP A 187 12.27 11.94 -8.13
C TRP A 187 12.78 10.74 -7.33
N GLU A 188 13.13 10.98 -6.06
CA GLU A 188 13.60 9.94 -5.15
C GLU A 188 12.44 9.41 -4.30
N VAL A 189 12.03 8.19 -4.56
CA VAL A 189 10.99 7.49 -3.79
C VAL A 189 11.63 6.48 -2.86
N SER A 190 11.39 6.63 -1.55
CA SER A 190 11.95 5.74 -0.53
C SER A 190 10.85 4.99 0.19
N PHE A 191 10.76 3.70 -0.09
CA PHE A 191 9.89 2.76 0.62
C PHE A 191 10.72 1.79 1.46
N GLN A 192 10.30 1.56 2.70
CA GLN A 192 10.94 0.62 3.62
C GLN A 192 9.91 -0.36 4.15
N GLN A 193 10.08 -1.64 3.86
CA GLN A 193 9.10 -2.69 4.22
C GLN A 193 8.92 -2.86 5.73
N GLN A 194 9.98 -2.64 6.50
CA GLN A 194 9.96 -2.75 7.96
C GLN A 194 9.34 -1.54 8.68
N LYS A 195 9.11 -0.45 7.97
CA LYS A 195 8.54 0.78 8.55
C LYS A 195 7.03 0.65 8.76
N PRO A 196 6.48 1.40 9.71
CA PRO A 196 5.03 1.50 9.90
C PRO A 196 4.30 1.89 8.62
N SER A 197 3.04 1.48 8.47
CA SER A 197 2.24 1.67 7.25
C SER A 197 2.10 3.13 6.83
N TYR A 198 2.02 4.07 7.78
CA TYR A 198 1.94 5.51 7.48
C TYR A 198 3.19 6.10 6.80
N LEU A 199 4.29 5.33 6.75
CA LEU A 199 5.51 5.67 5.99
C LEU A 199 5.58 4.98 4.63
N ARG A 200 4.58 4.18 4.25
CA ARG A 200 4.53 3.44 2.99
C ARG A 200 3.72 4.14 1.91
N THR A 201 3.18 5.31 2.21
CA THR A 201 2.42 6.12 1.25
C THR A 201 3.22 7.35 0.89
N VAL A 202 3.35 7.61 -0.41
CA VAL A 202 3.96 8.81 -0.98
C VAL A 202 2.86 9.64 -1.63
N GLY A 203 2.82 10.93 -1.33
CA GLY A 203 1.89 11.89 -1.92
C GLY A 203 2.60 12.80 -2.92
N VAL A 204 1.99 13.01 -4.07
CA VAL A 204 2.39 14.01 -5.06
C VAL A 204 1.29 15.04 -5.16
N ILE A 205 1.60 16.28 -4.75
CA ILE A 205 0.65 17.37 -4.80
C ILE A 205 1.08 18.46 -5.79
N GLY A 206 0.14 19.12 -6.41
CA GLY A 206 0.38 20.22 -7.35
C GLY A 206 -0.90 20.74 -7.96
N GLU A 207 -0.81 21.86 -8.63
CA GLU A 207 -1.95 22.48 -9.33
C GLU A 207 -2.51 21.55 -10.41
N ASN A 208 -3.76 21.81 -10.81
CA ASN A 208 -4.37 21.11 -11.92
C ASN A 208 -3.61 21.43 -13.23
N GLY A 209 -3.36 20.39 -14.03
CA GLY A 209 -2.65 20.53 -15.31
C GLY A 209 -1.12 20.56 -15.20
N VAL A 210 -0.53 20.46 -14.00
CA VAL A 210 0.94 20.43 -13.84
C VAL A 210 1.57 19.12 -14.37
N GLY A 211 0.75 18.05 -14.57
CA GLY A 211 1.20 16.79 -15.16
C GLY A 211 1.33 15.63 -14.16
N LYS A 212 0.65 15.66 -13.00
CA LYS A 212 0.67 14.58 -12.01
C LYS A 212 0.30 13.21 -12.60
N THR A 213 -0.79 13.12 -13.35
CA THR A 213 -1.22 11.92 -14.08
C THR A 213 -0.14 11.42 -15.03
N MET A 214 0.50 12.31 -15.76
CA MET A 214 1.58 11.95 -16.71
C MET A 214 2.82 11.41 -15.99
N LEU A 215 3.17 11.99 -14.83
CA LEU A 215 4.24 11.50 -13.98
C LEU A 215 3.96 10.07 -13.50
N LEU A 216 2.75 9.82 -12.98
CA LEU A 216 2.34 8.50 -12.51
C LEU A 216 2.30 7.47 -13.66
N THR A 217 1.74 7.85 -14.81
CA THR A 217 1.70 6.97 -16.00
C THR A 217 3.12 6.59 -16.43
N SER A 218 4.01 7.56 -16.58
CA SER A 218 5.39 7.29 -17.00
C SER A 218 6.17 6.47 -15.97
N LEU A 219 5.92 6.66 -14.68
CA LEU A 219 6.51 5.84 -13.63
C LEU A 219 6.02 4.39 -13.71
N VAL A 220 4.71 4.19 -13.84
CA VAL A 220 4.12 2.84 -13.95
C VAL A 220 4.62 2.15 -15.20
N GLU A 221 4.65 2.83 -16.36
CA GLU A 221 5.26 2.31 -17.58
C GLU A 221 6.72 1.85 -17.37
N ALA A 222 7.52 2.66 -16.66
CA ALA A 222 8.91 2.32 -16.37
C ALA A 222 9.06 1.10 -15.44
N ILE A 223 8.20 0.96 -14.44
CA ILE A 223 8.19 -0.17 -13.49
C ILE A 223 7.77 -1.47 -14.20
N LEU A 224 6.82 -1.38 -15.14
CA LEU A 224 6.26 -2.53 -15.85
C LEU A 224 7.08 -3.01 -17.07
N GLN A 225 8.21 -2.38 -17.38
CA GLN A 225 9.14 -2.89 -18.40
C GLN A 225 9.86 -4.13 -17.89
N ASP A 226 10.17 -5.06 -18.79
CA ASP A 226 10.93 -6.27 -18.46
C ASP A 226 12.34 -5.93 -17.94
N LYS A 227 13.06 -5.07 -18.67
CA LYS A 227 14.38 -4.57 -18.28
C LYS A 227 14.25 -3.25 -17.55
N THR A 228 15.18 -3.00 -16.59
CA THR A 228 15.26 -1.69 -15.93
C THR A 228 15.57 -0.60 -16.96
N PRO A 229 14.65 0.35 -17.21
CA PRO A 229 14.89 1.43 -18.14
C PRO A 229 15.92 2.43 -17.60
N GLU A 230 16.53 3.23 -18.47
CA GLU A 230 17.50 4.26 -18.07
C GLU A 230 16.91 5.30 -17.12
N SER A 231 15.59 5.51 -17.16
CA SER A 231 14.86 6.40 -16.26
C SER A 231 14.77 5.93 -14.82
N LEU A 232 15.08 4.66 -14.53
CA LEU A 232 15.11 4.10 -13.17
C LEU A 232 16.53 3.68 -12.78
N ASN A 233 17.01 4.15 -11.64
CA ASN A 233 18.31 3.71 -11.11
C ASN A 233 18.34 2.23 -10.76
N LYS A 234 17.20 1.68 -10.33
CA LYS A 234 16.95 0.27 -10.09
C LYS A 234 15.46 -0.05 -10.20
N LYS A 235 15.12 -1.26 -10.65
CA LYS A 235 13.74 -1.72 -10.73
C LYS A 235 13.24 -2.10 -9.33
N PRO A 236 12.19 -1.44 -8.81
CA PRO A 236 11.57 -1.86 -7.55
C PRO A 236 10.85 -3.20 -7.75
N ARG A 237 10.85 -4.06 -6.73
CA ARG A 237 10.36 -5.43 -6.81
C ARG A 237 8.91 -5.57 -6.33
N PHE A 238 8.02 -4.82 -6.95
CA PHE A 238 6.58 -5.04 -6.73
C PHE A 238 6.13 -6.30 -7.45
N GLN A 239 5.22 -7.05 -6.83
CA GLN A 239 4.61 -8.25 -7.42
C GLN A 239 3.39 -7.88 -8.27
N THR A 240 2.65 -6.91 -7.78
CA THR A 240 1.44 -6.42 -8.41
C THR A 240 1.45 -4.89 -8.39
N CYS A 241 1.00 -4.28 -9.44
CA CYS A 241 0.70 -2.86 -9.50
C CYS A 241 -0.78 -2.69 -9.76
N VAL A 242 -1.47 -1.96 -8.88
CA VAL A 242 -2.90 -1.68 -8.99
C VAL A 242 -3.08 -0.17 -9.13
N ALA A 243 -3.52 0.28 -10.28
CA ALA A 243 -3.80 1.68 -10.56
C ALA A 243 -5.30 1.97 -10.44
N ILE A 244 -5.64 2.98 -9.66
CA ILE A 244 -6.99 3.46 -9.45
C ILE A 244 -7.04 4.91 -9.92
N CYS A 245 -7.88 5.18 -10.89
CA CYS A 245 -8.04 6.51 -11.49
C CYS A 245 -9.50 6.98 -11.43
N SER A 246 -9.68 8.28 -11.55
CA SER A 246 -11.00 8.92 -11.51
C SER A 246 -11.59 9.17 -12.90
N SER A 247 -10.81 9.01 -13.98
CA SER A 247 -11.23 9.28 -15.35
C SER A 247 -10.98 8.08 -16.27
N ASP A 248 -11.92 7.80 -17.18
CA ASP A 248 -11.81 6.78 -18.22
C ASP A 248 -10.80 7.16 -19.33
N ARG A 249 -10.34 8.40 -19.35
CA ARG A 249 -9.29 8.91 -20.25
C ARG A 249 -7.91 8.94 -19.63
N ASP A 250 -7.76 8.38 -18.43
CA ASP A 250 -6.50 8.35 -17.72
C ASP A 250 -5.47 7.49 -18.47
N GLY A 251 -4.25 8.00 -18.60
CA GLY A 251 -3.15 7.29 -19.25
C GLY A 251 -2.81 5.97 -18.54
N LEU A 252 -3.03 5.86 -17.24
CA LEU A 252 -2.83 4.63 -16.47
C LEU A 252 -3.66 3.45 -17.00
N LEU A 253 -4.85 3.70 -17.55
CA LEU A 253 -5.69 2.64 -18.12
C LEU A 253 -5.14 2.06 -19.43
N GLN A 254 -4.19 2.74 -20.06
CA GLN A 254 -3.62 2.35 -21.37
C GLN A 254 -2.24 1.69 -21.23
N VAL A 255 -1.70 1.62 -20.01
CA VAL A 255 -0.39 1.01 -19.76
C VAL A 255 -0.50 -0.51 -19.87
N GLU A 256 0.43 -1.12 -20.60
CA GLU A 256 0.56 -2.57 -20.74
C GLU A 256 1.77 -3.07 -19.94
N SER A 257 1.62 -4.21 -19.28
CA SER A 257 2.74 -4.86 -18.59
C SER A 257 3.56 -5.70 -19.57
N HIS A 258 4.86 -5.45 -19.60
CA HIS A 258 5.86 -6.21 -20.33
C HIS A 258 6.83 -6.94 -19.37
N SER A 259 6.42 -7.14 -18.12
CA SER A 259 7.20 -7.80 -17.08
C SER A 259 6.36 -8.82 -16.31
N ASP A 260 6.97 -9.55 -15.40
CA ASP A 260 6.27 -10.49 -14.50
C ASP A 260 5.37 -9.81 -13.45
N ILE A 261 5.30 -8.47 -13.44
CA ILE A 261 4.43 -7.72 -12.54
C ILE A 261 3.00 -7.75 -13.06
N HIS A 262 2.08 -8.25 -12.26
CA HIS A 262 0.66 -8.22 -12.58
C HIS A 262 0.15 -6.78 -12.50
N TYR A 263 -0.39 -6.27 -13.59
CA TYR A 263 -0.95 -4.93 -13.66
C TYR A 263 -2.47 -4.96 -13.74
N HIS A 264 -3.12 -4.24 -12.85
CA HIS A 264 -4.57 -4.12 -12.78
C HIS A 264 -4.96 -2.64 -12.71
N THR A 265 -6.00 -2.28 -13.44
CA THR A 265 -6.51 -0.90 -13.48
C THR A 265 -7.98 -0.86 -13.12
N CYS A 266 -8.37 0.15 -12.34
CA CYS A 266 -9.75 0.44 -12.01
C CYS A 266 -10.03 1.92 -12.26
N CYS A 267 -11.09 2.20 -13.02
CA CYS A 267 -11.66 3.52 -13.10
C CYS A 267 -12.92 3.55 -12.23
N LEU A 268 -12.92 4.41 -11.22
CA LEU A 268 -14.09 4.61 -10.35
C LEU A 268 -15.16 5.38 -11.13
N ARG A 269 -16.12 4.66 -11.67
CA ARG A 269 -17.14 5.19 -12.57
C ARG A 269 -18.45 5.52 -11.84
N GLN A 270 -19.29 6.28 -12.54
CA GLN A 270 -20.70 6.38 -12.17
C GLN A 270 -21.41 5.07 -12.50
N LYS A 271 -22.50 4.82 -11.77
CA LYS A 271 -23.36 3.63 -11.86
C LYS A 271 -23.78 3.33 -13.31
N ASP A 272 -23.31 2.22 -13.85
CA ASP A 272 -23.66 1.73 -15.18
C ASP A 272 -23.96 0.21 -15.18
N SER A 273 -24.31 -0.34 -16.33
CA SER A 273 -24.61 -1.77 -16.48
C SER A 273 -23.38 -2.67 -16.36
N GLU A 274 -22.18 -2.14 -16.55
CA GLU A 274 -20.93 -2.88 -16.49
C GLU A 274 -20.45 -3.04 -15.05
N THR A 275 -20.79 -2.11 -14.16
CA THR A 275 -20.41 -2.11 -12.74
C THR A 275 -20.74 -3.44 -12.05
N PHE A 276 -21.96 -3.97 -12.29
CA PHE A 276 -22.35 -5.25 -11.71
C PHE A 276 -21.45 -6.40 -12.17
N HIS A 277 -21.16 -6.50 -13.47
CA HIS A 277 -20.34 -7.58 -14.02
C HIS A 277 -18.89 -7.46 -13.54
N SER A 278 -18.33 -6.26 -13.51
CA SER A 278 -16.98 -6.00 -13.03
C SER A 278 -16.84 -6.36 -11.54
N MET A 279 -17.76 -5.93 -10.69
CA MET A 279 -17.73 -6.23 -9.26
C MET A 279 -17.97 -7.72 -8.97
N ARG A 280 -18.89 -8.35 -9.70
CA ARG A 280 -19.14 -9.78 -9.58
C ARG A 280 -17.88 -10.57 -9.92
N SER A 281 -17.25 -10.29 -11.06
CA SER A 281 -16.00 -10.94 -11.47
C SER A 281 -14.87 -10.68 -10.44
N ALA A 282 -14.74 -9.45 -9.95
CA ALA A 282 -13.75 -9.13 -8.91
C ALA A 282 -13.94 -9.99 -7.65
N ILE A 283 -15.18 -10.22 -7.23
CA ILE A 283 -15.47 -11.05 -6.05
C ILE A 283 -15.30 -12.54 -6.38
N GLU A 284 -16.01 -13.06 -7.39
CA GLU A 284 -16.05 -14.49 -7.72
C GLU A 284 -14.69 -15.00 -8.21
N ASP A 285 -14.08 -14.32 -9.20
CA ASP A 285 -12.89 -14.82 -9.89
C ASP A 285 -11.59 -14.49 -9.16
N ASN A 286 -11.57 -13.44 -8.32
CA ASN A 286 -10.34 -13.01 -7.64
C ASN A 286 -10.37 -13.18 -6.13
N ILE A 287 -11.45 -12.79 -5.42
CA ILE A 287 -11.50 -12.91 -3.96
C ILE A 287 -11.84 -14.33 -3.55
N MET A 288 -12.90 -14.92 -4.15
CA MET A 288 -13.41 -16.24 -3.77
C MET A 288 -12.54 -17.40 -4.26
N THR A 289 -11.74 -17.22 -5.29
CA THR A 289 -10.84 -18.24 -5.84
C THR A 289 -9.49 -18.29 -5.14
N ARG A 290 -9.16 -17.33 -4.26
CA ARG A 290 -7.89 -17.34 -3.52
C ARG A 290 -7.70 -18.66 -2.75
N PRO A 291 -6.45 -19.15 -2.59
CA PRO A 291 -6.17 -20.39 -1.88
C PRO A 291 -6.82 -20.43 -0.51
N MET A 292 -7.36 -21.59 -0.13
CA MET A 292 -8.31 -21.78 0.98
C MET A 292 -7.88 -21.16 2.32
N LEU A 293 -6.59 -21.24 2.67
CA LEU A 293 -6.04 -20.68 3.91
C LEU A 293 -6.01 -19.16 3.92
N TYR A 294 -5.59 -18.58 2.81
CA TYR A 294 -5.51 -17.15 2.62
C TYR A 294 -6.89 -16.54 2.36
N ARG A 295 -7.73 -17.26 1.60
CA ARG A 295 -9.10 -16.87 1.25
C ARG A 295 -9.95 -16.51 2.47
N ARG A 296 -9.98 -17.38 3.50
CA ARG A 296 -10.80 -17.14 4.70
C ARG A 296 -10.44 -15.83 5.38
N SER A 297 -9.15 -15.60 5.60
CA SER A 297 -8.69 -14.36 6.25
C SER A 297 -8.97 -13.14 5.40
N VAL A 298 -8.77 -13.21 4.08
CA VAL A 298 -9.01 -12.10 3.16
C VAL A 298 -10.50 -11.78 3.05
N ILE A 299 -11.35 -12.80 2.86
CA ILE A 299 -12.80 -12.59 2.75
C ILE A 299 -13.36 -12.03 4.06
N ARG A 300 -12.93 -12.55 5.22
CA ARG A 300 -13.38 -12.02 6.49
C ARG A 300 -12.98 -10.56 6.67
N ARG A 301 -11.75 -10.19 6.35
CA ARG A 301 -11.27 -8.81 6.41
C ARG A 301 -11.96 -7.92 5.39
N TYR A 302 -12.19 -8.41 4.18
CA TYR A 302 -12.99 -7.71 3.17
C TYR A 302 -14.39 -7.41 3.69
N TYR A 303 -15.08 -8.41 4.24
CA TYR A 303 -16.40 -8.26 4.85
C TYR A 303 -16.40 -7.25 6.01
N GLU A 304 -15.47 -7.37 6.96
CA GLU A 304 -15.35 -6.43 8.08
C GLU A 304 -15.03 -5.00 7.58
N THR A 305 -14.18 -4.87 6.58
CA THR A 305 -13.89 -3.57 5.97
C THR A 305 -15.12 -2.96 5.30
N LEU A 306 -15.92 -3.75 4.60
CA LEU A 306 -17.18 -3.27 4.03
C LEU A 306 -18.14 -2.79 5.11
N LYS A 307 -18.25 -3.51 6.24
CA LYS A 307 -19.11 -3.12 7.37
C LYS A 307 -18.66 -1.82 8.05
N GLU A 308 -17.39 -1.52 8.06
CA GLU A 308 -16.86 -0.25 8.60
C GLU A 308 -17.32 0.96 7.77
N HIS A 309 -17.61 0.77 6.49
CA HIS A 309 -17.90 1.85 5.54
C HIS A 309 -19.33 1.85 4.99
N LEU A 310 -20.01 0.71 5.06
CA LEU A 310 -21.37 0.53 4.58
C LEU A 310 -22.24 -0.04 5.70
N SER A 311 -23.55 0.12 5.60
CA SER A 311 -24.49 -0.43 6.58
C SER A 311 -24.36 -1.96 6.65
N GLU A 312 -24.19 -2.51 7.86
CA GLU A 312 -24.10 -3.93 8.10
C GLU A 312 -25.28 -4.72 7.50
N ALA A 313 -26.49 -4.15 7.59
CA ALA A 313 -27.69 -4.78 7.03
C ALA A 313 -27.60 -5.00 5.51
N LEU A 314 -26.92 -4.09 4.80
CA LEU A 314 -26.74 -4.20 3.34
C LEU A 314 -25.70 -5.26 2.96
N ILE A 315 -24.72 -5.52 3.82
CA ILE A 315 -23.61 -6.43 3.52
C ILE A 315 -23.89 -7.86 3.96
N ASN A 316 -24.68 -8.05 5.01
CA ASN A 316 -24.99 -9.38 5.53
C ASN A 316 -25.70 -10.29 4.52
N ASP A 317 -26.44 -9.72 3.58
CA ASP A 317 -27.11 -10.49 2.53
C ASP A 317 -26.14 -11.01 1.45
N LEU A 318 -24.97 -10.37 1.31
CA LEU A 318 -23.95 -10.78 0.33
C LEU A 318 -23.13 -11.97 0.77
N PHE A 319 -22.86 -12.09 2.09
CA PHE A 319 -21.95 -13.09 2.63
C PHE A 319 -22.58 -13.79 3.82
N VAL A 320 -22.71 -15.10 3.74
CA VAL A 320 -23.15 -15.93 4.86
C VAL A 320 -21.99 -16.77 5.35
N PHE A 321 -21.63 -16.58 6.62
CA PHE A 321 -20.62 -17.36 7.32
C PHE A 321 -21.30 -18.50 8.08
N TYR A 322 -20.82 -19.72 7.89
CA TYR A 322 -21.30 -20.91 8.59
C TYR A 322 -20.15 -21.82 8.99
N LYS A 323 -20.38 -22.71 9.93
CA LYS A 323 -19.40 -23.72 10.31
C LYS A 323 -19.72 -25.03 9.61
N ASP A 324 -18.71 -25.66 9.01
CA ASP A 324 -18.83 -27.00 8.44
C ASP A 324 -18.81 -28.08 9.54
N ASP A 325 -19.02 -29.34 9.16
CA ASP A 325 -19.06 -30.51 10.08
C ASP A 325 -17.77 -30.70 10.89
N ARG A 326 -16.68 -30.00 10.50
CA ARG A 326 -15.38 -30.04 11.18
C ARG A 326 -15.11 -28.77 12.00
N ASP A 327 -16.15 -27.97 12.30
CA ASP A 327 -16.09 -26.69 13.00
C ASP A 327 -15.24 -25.62 12.28
N HIS A 328 -15.00 -25.77 10.98
CA HIS A 328 -14.33 -24.78 10.17
C HIS A 328 -15.32 -23.75 9.65
N GLU A 329 -15.02 -22.48 9.85
CA GLU A 329 -15.81 -21.39 9.29
C GLU A 329 -15.69 -21.37 7.77
N GLN A 330 -16.81 -21.38 7.09
CA GLN A 330 -16.96 -21.27 5.63
C GLN A 330 -17.75 -20.01 5.30
N VAL A 331 -17.67 -19.58 4.06
CA VAL A 331 -18.39 -18.39 3.57
C VAL A 331 -19.02 -18.71 2.22
N ILE A 332 -20.25 -18.29 2.06
CA ILE A 332 -20.98 -18.32 0.78
C ILE A 332 -21.19 -16.88 0.34
N PHE A 333 -20.90 -16.57 -0.91
CA PHE A 333 -21.22 -15.31 -1.56
C PHE A 333 -22.48 -15.50 -2.40
N TYR A 334 -23.42 -14.55 -2.30
CA TYR A 334 -24.66 -14.53 -3.03
C TYR A 334 -24.68 -13.43 -4.11
N PRO A 335 -24.33 -13.76 -5.38
CA PRO A 335 -24.25 -12.77 -6.47
C PRO A 335 -25.59 -12.08 -6.75
N GLU A 336 -26.72 -12.75 -6.50
CA GLU A 336 -28.06 -12.19 -6.70
C GLU A 336 -28.30 -10.96 -5.80
N CYS A 337 -27.79 -11.01 -4.58
CA CYS A 337 -27.90 -9.90 -3.63
C CYS A 337 -27.04 -8.69 -4.04
N LEU A 338 -25.93 -8.92 -4.76
CA LEU A 338 -25.06 -7.86 -5.27
C LEU A 338 -25.81 -6.89 -6.18
N LYS A 339 -26.65 -7.40 -7.09
CA LYS A 339 -27.43 -6.55 -8.00
C LYS A 339 -28.40 -5.64 -7.24
N SER A 340 -29.07 -6.20 -6.24
CA SER A 340 -29.98 -5.44 -5.37
C SER A 340 -29.24 -4.39 -4.56
N LEU A 341 -28.06 -4.74 -4.01
CA LEU A 341 -27.21 -3.83 -3.26
C LEU A 341 -26.76 -2.65 -4.12
N ILE A 342 -26.23 -2.87 -5.32
CA ILE A 342 -25.81 -1.81 -6.25
C ILE A 342 -26.96 -0.84 -6.56
N CYS A 343 -28.19 -1.35 -6.67
CA CYS A 343 -29.36 -0.52 -6.91
C CYS A 343 -29.71 0.42 -5.73
N ILE A 344 -29.48 -0.03 -4.50
CA ILE A 344 -29.85 0.69 -3.27
C ILE A 344 -28.79 1.71 -2.86
N LEU A 345 -27.51 1.41 -3.11
CA LEU A 345 -26.38 2.28 -2.73
C LEU A 345 -26.49 3.65 -3.43
N SER A 346 -26.19 4.71 -2.68
CA SER A 346 -25.92 6.02 -3.27
C SER A 346 -24.67 5.96 -4.15
N SER A 347 -24.47 6.93 -5.05
CA SER A 347 -23.30 6.98 -5.92
C SER A 347 -21.98 6.96 -5.13
N GLY A 348 -21.90 7.73 -4.05
CA GLY A 348 -20.70 7.74 -3.20
C GLY A 348 -20.48 6.42 -2.45
N GLN A 349 -21.53 5.78 -1.95
CA GLN A 349 -21.42 4.45 -1.33
C GLN A 349 -21.01 3.37 -2.33
N LEU A 350 -21.50 3.45 -3.56
CA LEU A 350 -21.12 2.53 -4.62
C LEU A 350 -19.63 2.66 -4.96
N GLN A 351 -19.12 3.88 -5.11
CA GLN A 351 -17.70 4.12 -5.35
C GLN A 351 -16.80 3.56 -4.23
N VAL A 352 -17.23 3.72 -2.97
CA VAL A 352 -16.54 3.13 -1.82
C VAL A 352 -16.54 1.61 -1.92
N PHE A 353 -17.68 1.01 -2.26
CA PHE A 353 -17.83 -0.42 -2.42
C PHE A 353 -16.95 -0.94 -3.57
N GLU A 354 -16.96 -0.28 -4.72
CA GLU A 354 -16.10 -0.61 -5.87
C GLU A 354 -14.62 -0.54 -5.49
N LEU A 355 -14.18 0.56 -4.88
CA LEU A 355 -12.80 0.77 -4.49
C LEU A 355 -12.30 -0.35 -3.54
N ILE A 356 -13.06 -0.62 -2.47
CA ILE A 356 -12.70 -1.66 -1.50
C ILE A 356 -12.67 -3.03 -2.19
N THR A 357 -13.70 -3.35 -2.98
CA THR A 357 -13.80 -4.61 -3.70
C THR A 357 -12.63 -4.80 -4.65
N TYR A 358 -12.32 -3.78 -5.44
CA TYR A 358 -11.27 -3.85 -6.43
C TYR A 358 -9.88 -3.98 -5.80
N ILE A 359 -9.61 -3.22 -4.73
CA ILE A 359 -8.35 -3.36 -4.00
C ILE A 359 -8.24 -4.79 -3.44
N TYR A 360 -9.25 -5.30 -2.74
CA TYR A 360 -9.20 -6.66 -2.19
C TYR A 360 -9.10 -7.75 -3.26
N ALA A 361 -9.64 -7.53 -4.44
CA ALA A 361 -9.54 -8.47 -5.55
C ALA A 361 -8.09 -8.60 -6.07
N HIS A 362 -7.35 -7.51 -6.09
CA HIS A 362 -6.07 -7.44 -6.80
C HIS A 362 -4.85 -7.18 -5.93
N ILE A 363 -5.03 -6.73 -4.67
CA ILE A 363 -3.89 -6.51 -3.77
C ILE A 363 -3.28 -7.84 -3.32
N HIS A 364 -1.98 -7.90 -3.36
CA HIS A 364 -1.14 -8.99 -2.86
C HIS A 364 -0.05 -8.45 -1.94
N LEU A 365 0.74 -9.34 -1.35
CA LEU A 365 1.92 -8.89 -0.60
C LEU A 365 2.85 -8.10 -1.52
N SER A 366 3.42 -7.01 -0.99
CA SER A 366 4.38 -6.17 -1.75
C SER A 366 3.81 -5.55 -3.03
N SER A 367 2.51 -5.23 -3.05
CA SER A 367 1.88 -4.49 -4.15
C SER A 367 2.22 -3.01 -4.11
N LEU A 368 2.23 -2.38 -5.28
CA LEU A 368 2.16 -0.93 -5.44
C LEU A 368 0.73 -0.53 -5.79
N LEU A 369 0.11 0.28 -4.95
CA LEU A 369 -1.16 0.93 -5.25
C LEU A 369 -0.89 2.33 -5.77
N VAL A 370 -1.41 2.68 -6.94
CA VAL A 370 -1.26 4.01 -7.54
C VAL A 370 -2.64 4.64 -7.65
N PHE A 371 -2.82 5.78 -7.00
CA PHE A 371 -4.07 6.53 -7.02
C PHE A 371 -3.87 7.84 -7.75
N ASP A 372 -4.65 8.08 -8.80
CA ASP A 372 -4.66 9.37 -9.48
C ASP A 372 -5.93 10.13 -9.15
N GLU A 373 -5.75 11.18 -8.35
CA GLU A 373 -6.80 12.08 -7.86
C GLU A 373 -8.04 11.33 -7.31
N PRO A 374 -7.87 10.44 -6.33
CA PRO A 374 -8.98 9.61 -5.83
C PRO A 374 -10.14 10.43 -5.26
N GLU A 375 -9.87 11.68 -4.87
CA GLU A 375 -10.86 12.60 -4.28
C GLU A 375 -11.88 13.16 -5.26
N VAL A 376 -11.62 13.13 -6.56
CA VAL A 376 -12.42 13.85 -7.58
C VAL A 376 -13.91 13.46 -7.56
N HIS A 377 -14.21 12.23 -7.23
CA HIS A 377 -15.60 11.73 -7.16
C HIS A 377 -16.03 11.31 -5.76
N MET A 378 -15.18 11.51 -4.75
CA MET A 378 -15.45 11.08 -3.38
C MET A 378 -16.04 12.19 -2.52
N HIS A 379 -17.02 11.83 -1.69
CA HIS A 379 -17.52 12.75 -0.69
C HIS A 379 -16.42 13.09 0.34
N PRO A 380 -16.28 14.34 0.81
CA PRO A 380 -15.24 14.74 1.76
C PRO A 380 -15.14 13.84 3.01
N SER A 381 -16.28 13.35 3.52
CA SER A 381 -16.29 12.43 4.67
C SER A 381 -15.64 11.08 4.35
N PHE A 382 -15.69 10.63 3.09
CA PHE A 382 -15.00 9.41 2.69
C PHE A 382 -13.48 9.62 2.56
N ILE A 383 -13.06 10.78 2.04
CA ILE A 383 -11.62 11.11 1.96
C ILE A 383 -10.96 11.02 3.34
N MET A 384 -11.64 11.48 4.39
CA MET A 384 -11.13 11.37 5.77
C MET A 384 -11.02 9.91 6.26
N ASN A 385 -11.88 9.02 5.77
CA ASN A 385 -11.83 7.58 6.12
C ASN A 385 -10.94 6.77 5.18
N PHE A 386 -10.61 7.29 4.00
CA PHE A 386 -9.80 6.62 2.98
C PHE A 386 -8.37 6.35 3.47
N MET A 387 -7.72 7.32 4.10
CA MET A 387 -6.34 7.16 4.56
C MET A 387 -6.18 6.11 5.68
N PRO A 388 -7.05 6.06 6.71
CA PRO A 388 -7.05 4.95 7.67
C PRO A 388 -7.28 3.58 7.01
N LEU A 389 -8.22 3.49 6.07
CA LEU A 389 -8.47 2.28 5.29
C LEU A 389 -7.23 1.86 4.50
N LEU A 390 -6.64 2.78 3.74
CA LEU A 390 -5.44 2.53 2.97
C LEU A 390 -4.29 2.06 3.87
N ASN A 391 -4.03 2.75 4.98
CA ASN A 391 -2.98 2.35 5.92
C ASN A 391 -3.21 0.95 6.51
N LYS A 392 -4.47 0.58 6.81
CA LYS A 392 -4.84 -0.77 7.25
C LYS A 392 -4.46 -1.81 6.19
N LEU A 393 -4.84 -1.58 4.93
CA LEU A 393 -4.52 -2.46 3.80
C LEU A 393 -3.02 -2.56 3.54
N LEU A 394 -2.31 -1.43 3.50
CA LEU A 394 -0.86 -1.41 3.29
C LEU A 394 -0.10 -2.15 4.40
N ASN A 395 -0.57 -2.07 5.64
CA ASN A 395 0.03 -2.81 6.75
C ASN A 395 -0.24 -4.31 6.63
N GLU A 396 -1.46 -4.69 6.29
CA GLU A 396 -1.89 -6.07 6.15
C GLU A 396 -1.15 -6.79 5.03
N PHE A 397 -1.09 -6.18 3.85
CA PHE A 397 -0.47 -6.74 2.65
C PHE A 397 1.00 -6.33 2.48
N LYS A 398 1.60 -5.65 3.48
CA LYS A 398 2.99 -5.15 3.38
C LYS A 398 3.25 -4.38 2.08
N SER A 399 2.25 -3.69 1.60
CA SER A 399 2.19 -3.00 0.31
C SER A 399 2.51 -1.51 0.45
N PHE A 400 2.60 -0.81 -0.66
CA PHE A 400 2.98 0.59 -0.77
C PHE A 400 1.98 1.35 -1.61
N ALA A 401 1.91 2.67 -1.44
CA ALA A 401 1.03 3.51 -2.23
C ALA A 401 1.71 4.79 -2.72
N ILE A 402 1.32 5.22 -3.91
CA ILE A 402 1.60 6.56 -4.45
C ILE A 402 0.26 7.20 -4.77
N ILE A 403 0.05 8.41 -4.26
CA ILE A 403 -1.21 9.15 -4.44
C ILE A 403 -0.89 10.49 -5.09
N SER A 404 -1.44 10.76 -6.27
CA SER A 404 -1.54 12.13 -6.75
C SER A 404 -2.80 12.78 -6.18
N THR A 405 -2.72 14.02 -5.79
CA THR A 405 -3.86 14.74 -5.22
C THR A 405 -3.72 16.24 -5.44
N HIS A 406 -4.86 16.93 -5.45
CA HIS A 406 -4.92 18.38 -5.37
C HIS A 406 -5.59 18.86 -4.06
N THR A 407 -5.95 17.92 -3.14
CA THR A 407 -6.59 18.25 -1.88
C THR A 407 -5.64 18.17 -0.67
N PRO A 408 -5.57 19.22 0.14
CA PRO A 408 -4.84 19.19 1.41
C PRO A 408 -5.37 18.14 2.41
N LEU A 409 -6.61 17.69 2.26
CA LEU A 409 -7.19 16.66 3.14
C LEU A 409 -6.39 15.35 3.11
N VAL A 410 -5.93 14.92 1.94
CA VAL A 410 -5.07 13.74 1.79
C VAL A 410 -3.67 14.02 2.34
N ILE A 411 -3.12 15.21 2.02
CA ILE A 411 -1.76 15.58 2.43
C ILE A 411 -1.61 15.71 3.95
N ARG A 412 -2.66 16.16 4.63
CA ARG A 412 -2.72 16.24 6.09
C ARG A 412 -2.50 14.88 6.79
N GLU A 413 -2.84 13.79 6.12
CA GLU A 413 -2.66 12.43 6.64
C GLU A 413 -1.30 11.82 6.29
N LEU A 414 -0.43 12.53 5.57
CA LEU A 414 0.88 12.08 5.16
C LEU A 414 1.99 12.82 5.93
N VAL A 415 3.07 12.11 6.22
CA VAL A 415 4.26 12.71 6.84
C VAL A 415 5.04 13.52 5.80
N GLN A 416 5.59 14.66 6.21
CA GLN A 416 6.31 15.61 5.37
C GLN A 416 7.35 14.97 4.45
N GLN A 417 8.12 14.03 4.97
CA GLN A 417 9.19 13.35 4.21
C GLN A 417 8.70 12.54 3.01
N ASN A 418 7.40 12.21 2.96
CA ASN A 418 6.76 11.44 1.91
C ASN A 418 5.86 12.29 1.00
N VAL A 419 5.89 13.62 1.15
CA VAL A 419 5.08 14.53 0.33
C VAL A 419 5.99 15.30 -0.62
N TYR A 420 5.65 15.25 -1.90
CA TYR A 420 6.35 15.95 -2.98
C TYR A 420 5.42 16.95 -3.65
N ARG A 421 5.90 18.16 -3.83
CA ARG A 421 5.24 19.19 -4.63
C ARG A 421 5.74 19.13 -6.06
N MET A 422 4.82 19.02 -6.98
CA MET A 422 5.07 19.16 -8.41
C MET A 422 4.60 20.53 -8.86
N ALA A 423 5.51 21.35 -9.37
CA ALA A 423 5.24 22.73 -9.74
C ALA A 423 5.92 23.12 -11.06
N LEU A 424 5.32 24.08 -11.75
CA LEU A 424 5.93 24.76 -12.89
C LEU A 424 6.37 26.15 -12.45
N ASP A 425 7.61 26.52 -12.73
CA ASP A 425 8.06 27.88 -12.58
C ASP A 425 7.45 28.79 -13.68
N PRO A 426 7.63 30.14 -13.60
CA PRO A 426 7.15 31.07 -14.63
C PRO A 426 7.72 30.79 -16.03
N GLU A 427 8.88 30.14 -16.11
CA GLU A 427 9.55 29.75 -17.35
C GLU A 427 9.08 28.36 -17.84
N ARG A 428 8.07 27.77 -17.16
CA ARG A 428 7.55 26.41 -17.39
C ARG A 428 8.56 25.29 -17.14
N ASN A 429 9.56 25.52 -16.28
CA ASN A 429 10.40 24.43 -15.82
C ASN A 429 9.64 23.63 -14.77
N LEU A 430 9.61 22.32 -14.96
CA LEU A 430 9.00 21.41 -13.99
C LEU A 430 9.98 21.14 -12.84
N SER A 431 9.48 21.16 -11.62
CA SER A 431 10.18 20.68 -10.42
C SER A 431 9.34 19.64 -9.67
N ILE A 432 10.02 18.67 -9.05
CA ILE A 432 9.43 17.69 -8.14
C ILE A 432 10.27 17.69 -6.88
N GLU A 433 9.80 18.34 -5.84
CA GLU A 433 10.57 18.56 -4.62
C GLU A 433 9.80 18.15 -3.39
N ARG A 434 10.50 17.67 -2.35
CA ARG A 434 9.87 17.45 -1.05
C ARG A 434 9.39 18.76 -0.47
N VAL A 435 8.19 18.75 0.10
CA VAL A 435 7.67 19.95 0.78
C VAL A 435 8.53 20.30 1.99
N ALA A 436 8.78 21.61 2.17
CA ALA A 436 9.63 22.12 3.25
C ALA A 436 8.87 22.37 4.57
N PHE A 437 7.54 22.22 4.56
CA PHE A 437 6.65 22.50 5.69
C PHE A 437 6.05 21.24 6.26
N ARG A 438 5.56 21.30 7.52
CA ARG A 438 4.90 20.19 8.18
C ARG A 438 3.55 19.89 7.52
N THR A 439 3.22 18.61 7.39
CA THR A 439 1.97 18.17 6.72
C THR A 439 1.07 17.37 7.65
N PHE A 440 1.64 16.42 8.40
CA PHE A 440 0.86 15.49 9.22
C PHE A 440 0.12 16.23 10.35
N GLY A 441 -1.22 16.19 10.31
CA GLY A 441 -2.07 16.83 11.30
C GLY A 441 -2.13 18.36 11.24
N GLU A 442 -1.54 18.99 10.20
CA GLU A 442 -1.50 20.44 10.04
C GLU A 442 -2.90 21.01 9.71
N ASP A 443 -3.10 22.29 9.97
CA ASP A 443 -4.33 22.99 9.62
C ASP A 443 -4.50 23.06 8.10
N ILE A 444 -5.74 22.85 7.63
CA ILE A 444 -6.05 22.79 6.20
C ILE A 444 -5.79 24.15 5.52
N ALA A 445 -6.07 25.27 6.18
CA ALA A 445 -5.83 26.59 5.61
C ALA A 445 -4.33 26.87 5.45
N VAL A 446 -3.51 26.43 6.42
CA VAL A 446 -2.04 26.51 6.37
C VAL A 446 -1.52 25.65 5.22
N LEU A 447 -2.05 24.44 5.04
CA LEU A 447 -1.67 23.58 3.93
C LEU A 447 -2.04 24.18 2.58
N TYR A 448 -3.25 24.74 2.45
CA TYR A 448 -3.67 25.44 1.22
C TYR A 448 -2.73 26.58 0.87
N HIS A 449 -2.40 27.41 1.85
CA HIS A 449 -1.47 28.52 1.64
C HIS A 449 -0.07 28.04 1.18
N ASN A 450 0.49 27.06 1.86
CA ASN A 450 1.83 26.57 1.59
C ASN A 450 1.95 25.76 0.29
N ILE A 451 0.89 25.04 -0.10
CA ILE A 451 0.90 24.17 -1.29
C ILE A 451 0.63 24.94 -2.56
N PHE A 452 -0.44 25.76 -2.54
CA PHE A 452 -0.97 26.42 -3.75
C PHE A 452 -0.52 27.87 -3.87
N GLU A 453 0.28 28.39 -2.89
CA GLU A 453 0.59 29.82 -2.83
C GLU A 453 -0.69 30.66 -2.95
N TYR A 454 -1.78 30.13 -2.34
CA TYR A 454 -3.09 30.73 -2.45
C TYR A 454 -3.05 32.15 -1.94
N ASN A 455 -3.03 33.08 -2.87
CA ASN A 455 -3.08 34.49 -2.55
C ASN A 455 -4.53 34.87 -2.29
N GLU A 456 -4.94 34.82 -1.03
CA GLU A 456 -6.28 35.24 -0.61
C GLU A 456 -6.64 36.64 -1.11
N SER A 457 -5.65 37.48 -1.42
CA SER A 457 -5.88 38.84 -1.92
C SER A 457 -6.67 38.87 -3.24
N LYS A 458 -6.65 37.78 -4.03
CA LYS A 458 -7.38 37.67 -5.30
C LYS A 458 -8.78 37.05 -5.16
N SER A 459 -9.20 36.64 -3.95
CA SER A 459 -10.52 36.07 -3.75
C SER A 459 -11.62 37.09 -4.08
N TYR A 460 -12.73 36.57 -4.66
CA TYR A 460 -13.91 37.41 -4.96
C TYR A 460 -14.42 38.15 -3.71
N PHE A 461 -14.44 37.46 -2.58
CA PHE A 461 -14.81 38.04 -1.29
C PHE A 461 -13.96 39.27 -0.93
N ARG A 462 -12.63 39.18 -1.03
CA ARG A 462 -11.75 40.32 -0.76
C ARG A 462 -11.90 41.45 -1.78
N GLN A 463 -12.20 41.12 -3.05
CA GLN A 463 -12.50 42.13 -4.06
C GLN A 463 -13.76 42.91 -3.70
N VAL A 464 -14.81 42.22 -3.25
CA VAL A 464 -16.06 42.86 -2.80
C VAL A 464 -15.79 43.81 -1.62
N ILE A 465 -15.04 43.35 -0.61
CA ILE A 465 -14.68 44.18 0.54
C ILE A 465 -13.87 45.42 0.08
N ARG A 466 -12.88 45.25 -0.79
CA ARG A 466 -12.12 46.41 -1.33
C ARG A 466 -13.01 47.38 -2.09
N GLN A 467 -13.97 46.90 -2.86
CA GLN A 467 -14.92 47.77 -3.54
C GLN A 467 -15.80 48.52 -2.53
N MET A 468 -16.25 47.88 -1.46
CA MET A 468 -17.01 48.53 -0.40
C MET A 468 -16.22 49.61 0.32
N ILE A 469 -14.94 49.32 0.67
CA ILE A 469 -14.05 50.31 1.26
C ILE A 469 -13.89 51.52 0.35
N ASN A 470 -13.63 51.29 -0.94
CA ASN A 470 -13.52 52.40 -1.92
C ASN A 470 -14.80 53.21 -2.07
N ASN A 471 -15.96 52.59 -1.97
CA ASN A 471 -17.26 53.30 -2.04
C ASN A 471 -17.49 54.11 -0.79
N ILE A 472 -17.18 53.58 0.40
CA ILE A 472 -17.29 54.30 1.66
C ILE A 472 -16.31 55.49 1.67
N GLN A 473 -15.08 55.31 1.24
CA GLN A 473 -14.09 56.39 1.11
C GLN A 473 -14.58 57.54 0.17
N LYS A 474 -15.28 57.19 -0.92
CA LYS A 474 -15.83 58.18 -1.83
C LYS A 474 -17.06 58.91 -1.30
N SER A 475 -17.80 58.27 -0.39
CA SER A 475 -19.04 58.85 0.19
C SER A 475 -18.76 59.76 1.39
N ILE A 476 -17.58 59.64 1.99
CA ILE A 476 -17.14 60.47 3.12
C ILE A 476 -16.36 61.70 2.55
N PHE A 477 -17.13 62.67 2.05
CA PHE A 477 -16.60 63.99 1.72
C PHE A 477 -17.01 64.92 2.86
N ASP A 478 -16.28 64.95 3.98
CA ASP A 478 -16.13 66.06 4.88
C ASP A 478 -15.21 65.74 6.07
N ASP A 479 -14.49 66.68 6.53
CA ASP A 479 -13.46 66.91 7.50
C ASP A 479 -13.40 66.12 8.84
N ASP A 480 -14.10 65.04 9.01
CA ASP A 480 -14.04 64.18 10.18
C ASP A 480 -12.89 63.15 10.00
N ILE A 481 -11.95 63.18 10.93
CA ILE A 481 -10.88 62.16 11.01
C ILE A 481 -11.51 60.82 11.35
N ILE A 482 -11.78 60.01 10.33
CA ILE A 482 -12.33 58.67 10.49
C ILE A 482 -11.17 57.72 10.79
N THR A 483 -11.28 57.02 11.91
CA THR A 483 -10.29 56.04 12.32
C THR A 483 -10.45 54.74 11.54
N ARG A 484 -9.42 53.91 11.51
CA ARG A 484 -9.50 52.55 10.92
C ARG A 484 -10.62 51.72 11.54
N ASP A 485 -10.85 51.87 12.83
CA ASP A 485 -11.90 51.13 13.54
C ASP A 485 -13.30 51.59 13.06
N ASP A 486 -13.49 52.86 12.72
CA ASP A 486 -14.75 53.38 12.17
C ASP A 486 -15.05 52.75 10.80
N TYR A 487 -14.01 52.59 9.94
CA TYR A 487 -14.16 51.87 8.67
C TYR A 487 -14.54 50.39 8.87
N ILE A 488 -13.86 49.69 9.80
CA ILE A 488 -14.16 48.29 10.12
C ILE A 488 -15.60 48.17 10.63
N GLN A 489 -16.06 49.07 11.49
CA GLN A 489 -17.42 49.07 12.01
C GLN A 489 -18.44 49.35 10.91
N ALA A 490 -18.21 50.37 10.07
CA ALA A 490 -19.13 50.73 8.97
C ALA A 490 -19.27 49.60 7.96
N ILE A 491 -18.16 48.99 7.54
CA ILE A 491 -18.16 47.84 6.61
C ILE A 491 -18.84 46.64 7.24
N THR A 492 -18.51 46.33 8.51
CA THR A 492 -19.11 45.20 9.21
C THR A 492 -20.63 45.39 9.39
N LYS A 493 -21.08 46.60 9.66
CA LYS A 493 -22.50 46.92 9.78
C LYS A 493 -23.22 46.74 8.43
N GLN A 494 -22.68 47.30 7.35
CA GLN A 494 -23.25 47.17 6.01
C GLN A 494 -23.31 45.73 5.54
N LEU A 495 -22.23 44.94 5.75
CA LEU A 495 -22.20 43.53 5.40
C LEU A 495 -23.11 42.65 6.29
N ASN A 496 -23.32 43.01 7.57
CA ASN A 496 -24.25 42.31 8.45
C ASN A 496 -25.70 42.60 8.14
N GLU A 497 -26.02 43.78 7.57
CA GLU A 497 -27.36 44.13 7.07
C GLU A 497 -27.69 43.33 5.81
N ASP A 498 -26.72 43.05 4.96
CA ASP A 498 -26.89 42.36 3.68
C ASP A 498 -26.56 40.84 3.76
N MET A 499 -25.66 40.43 4.64
CA MET A 499 -25.14 39.05 4.75
C MET A 499 -24.57 38.75 6.16
N GLU A 500 -24.85 37.55 6.70
CA GLU A 500 -24.20 37.08 7.91
C GLU A 500 -22.72 36.68 7.63
N LEU A 501 -21.80 37.42 8.23
CA LEU A 501 -20.37 37.14 8.09
C LEU A 501 -19.85 36.14 9.12
N GLY A 502 -19.19 35.08 8.65
CA GLY A 502 -18.42 34.19 9.50
C GLY A 502 -17.20 34.88 10.12
N LEU A 503 -16.58 34.21 11.13
CA LEU A 503 -15.41 34.74 11.84
C LEU A 503 -14.24 35.09 10.91
N SER A 504 -13.95 34.25 9.92
CA SER A 504 -12.90 34.48 8.92
C SER A 504 -13.17 35.73 8.07
N GLY A 505 -14.46 36.01 7.73
CA GLY A 505 -14.86 37.20 7.01
C GLY A 505 -14.61 38.46 7.79
N ARG A 506 -14.90 38.46 9.09
CA ARG A 506 -14.67 39.63 9.98
C ARG A 506 -13.15 39.90 10.15
N SER A 507 -12.33 38.85 10.23
CA SER A 507 -10.87 39.02 10.27
C SER A 507 -10.34 39.61 8.98
N ALA A 508 -10.82 39.11 7.83
CA ALA A 508 -10.39 39.60 6.52
C ALA A 508 -10.73 41.07 6.27
N ILE A 509 -11.87 41.56 6.81
CA ILE A 509 -12.21 43.01 6.74
C ILE A 509 -11.12 43.82 7.42
N ARG A 510 -10.73 43.43 8.63
CA ARG A 510 -9.69 44.13 9.39
C ARG A 510 -8.37 44.17 8.61
N ASP A 511 -7.93 43.04 8.09
CA ASP A 511 -6.68 42.94 7.33
C ASP A 511 -6.70 43.83 6.10
N ILE A 512 -7.82 43.84 5.33
CA ILE A 512 -7.93 44.63 4.11
C ILE A 512 -8.01 46.14 4.43
N VAL A 513 -8.68 46.52 5.51
CA VAL A 513 -8.73 47.93 5.95
C VAL A 513 -7.31 48.42 6.33
N TYR A 514 -6.55 47.58 7.04
CA TYR A 514 -5.15 47.89 7.36
C TYR A 514 -4.24 47.97 6.11
N GLU A 515 -4.46 47.13 5.09
CA GLU A 515 -3.74 47.16 3.83
C GLU A 515 -4.03 48.38 2.96
N MET A 516 -5.23 48.95 3.06
CA MET A 516 -5.71 50.04 2.16
C MET A 516 -5.61 51.42 2.78
N ILE A 517 -5.50 51.53 4.09
CA ILE A 517 -5.51 52.82 4.82
C ILE A 517 -4.14 53.12 5.48
N ASP A 518 -3.11 52.33 5.23
CA ASP A 518 -1.72 52.69 5.45
C ASP A 518 -1.22 53.54 4.31
#